data_4ba7991fd7f081b327acab830db36285
#
_entry.id   4ba7991fd7f081b327acab830db36285
#
_cell.length_a   1.000
_cell.length_b   1.000
_cell.length_c   1.000
_cell.angle_alpha   90.00
_cell.angle_beta   90.00
_cell.angle_gamma   90.00
#
_symmetry.space_group_name_H-M   'P 1'
#
loop_
_entity.id
_entity.type
_entity.pdbx_description
1 polymer ?
#
loop_
_entity_poly.entity_id
_entity_poly.type
_entity_poly.pdbx_seq_one_letter_code
_entity_poly.pdbx_strand_id
1 'polypeptide(L)'
;MIRYYLPIKLLLSVKIFLVCFVISLIIPACDQIDQKETKKEKSYKENLDTQNNLIVLGNDQAPIKIKIFSSLTCPHCADFHIKVVPKLKREYIESGKAQLIFIDFPLDQAAFNASKLLHCSDKNIQIKLLDRIYEKQNEWIVGADINEINNNLKKIVKNLGISSNHFDKCLIDETVSDKILNGRIDANKKYSISATPTIVINEKKLEGSANFKNIKKKIERLI
;
A
#
# COMPACT_ATOMS: atom_id res chain seq x y z
N MET A 1 -5.28 -88.56 9.78
CA MET A 1 -5.19 -87.57 8.72
C MET A 1 -6.22 -86.47 9.02
N ILE A 2 -5.84 -85.37 9.61
CA ILE A 2 -6.75 -84.25 9.93
C ILE A 2 -6.48 -83.12 8.91
N ARG A 3 -7.46 -82.92 7.99
CA ARG A 3 -7.43 -81.82 7.02
C ARG A 3 -7.95 -80.54 7.64
N TYR A 4 -7.06 -79.53 7.88
CA TYR A 4 -7.48 -78.23 8.25
C TYR A 4 -8.05 -77.42 7.07
N TYR A 5 -9.37 -77.24 7.05
CA TYR A 5 -10.04 -76.34 6.13
C TYR A 5 -9.90 -74.89 6.72
N LEU A 6 -9.04 -74.07 6.16
CA LEU A 6 -9.03 -72.64 6.42
C LEU A 6 -10.23 -71.98 5.71
N PRO A 7 -11.04 -71.16 6.41
CA PRO A 7 -12.23 -70.59 5.78
C PRO A 7 -11.85 -69.50 4.78
N ILE A 8 -12.34 -69.63 3.57
CA ILE A 8 -12.11 -68.70 2.43
C ILE A 8 -12.42 -67.24 2.74
N LYS A 9 -13.27 -66.96 3.75
CA LYS A 9 -13.59 -65.62 4.22
C LYS A 9 -12.39 -64.86 4.83
N LEU A 10 -11.41 -65.57 5.40
CA LEU A 10 -10.22 -64.93 6.02
C LEU A 10 -9.23 -64.43 4.98
N LEU A 11 -9.11 -65.14 3.83
CA LEU A 11 -8.25 -64.75 2.72
C LEU A 11 -8.76 -63.50 1.96
N LEU A 12 -10.09 -63.32 1.88
CA LEU A 12 -10.70 -62.17 1.23
C LEU A 12 -10.52 -60.90 2.03
N SER A 13 -10.63 -60.99 3.36
CA SER A 13 -10.45 -59.85 4.27
C SER A 13 -9.02 -59.31 4.26
N VAL A 14 -7.99 -60.17 4.22
CA VAL A 14 -6.58 -59.75 4.17
C VAL A 14 -6.24 -59.06 2.84
N LYS A 15 -6.81 -59.53 1.71
CA LYS A 15 -6.59 -58.89 0.40
C LYS A 15 -7.22 -57.49 0.32
N ILE A 16 -8.41 -57.31 0.89
CA ILE A 16 -9.07 -56.00 0.93
C ILE A 16 -8.29 -55.01 1.80
N PHE A 17 -7.75 -55.43 2.96
CA PHE A 17 -6.92 -54.58 3.82
C PHE A 17 -5.60 -54.17 3.14
N LEU A 18 -4.97 -55.08 2.38
CA LEU A 18 -3.71 -54.77 1.66
C LEU A 18 -3.93 -53.79 0.51
N VAL A 19 -5.04 -53.88 -0.21
CA VAL A 19 -5.41 -52.94 -1.30
C VAL A 19 -5.74 -51.55 -0.74
N CYS A 20 -6.48 -51.47 0.36
CA CYS A 20 -6.75 -50.16 1.03
C CYS A 20 -5.49 -49.51 1.57
N PHE A 21 -4.52 -50.29 2.09
CA PHE A 21 -3.26 -49.73 2.63
C PHE A 21 -2.34 -49.22 1.51
N VAL A 22 -2.33 -49.83 0.34
CA VAL A 22 -1.55 -49.37 -0.83
C VAL A 22 -2.16 -48.09 -1.43
N ILE A 23 -3.49 -47.96 -1.43
CA ILE A 23 -4.17 -46.76 -1.93
C ILE A 23 -3.94 -45.54 -0.99
N SER A 24 -3.79 -45.75 0.33
CA SER A 24 -3.50 -44.66 1.30
C SER A 24 -2.09 -44.09 1.17
N LEU A 25 -1.15 -44.72 0.48
CA LEU A 25 0.22 -44.25 0.27
C LEU A 25 0.41 -43.40 -0.99
N ILE A 26 -0.62 -43.26 -1.84
CA ILE A 26 -0.50 -42.56 -3.14
C ILE A 26 -1.12 -41.14 -3.13
N ILE A 27 -1.75 -40.68 -2.01
CA ILE A 27 -2.49 -39.41 -1.98
C ILE A 27 -1.94 -38.34 -1.00
N PRO A 28 -0.62 -38.10 -0.89
CA PRO A 28 -0.21 -36.82 -0.29
C PRO A 28 0.50 -35.84 -1.24
N ALA A 29 0.58 -36.15 -2.56
CA ALA A 29 1.38 -35.28 -3.45
C ALA A 29 0.58 -34.20 -4.20
N CYS A 30 -0.76 -34.27 -4.25
CA CYS A 30 -1.59 -33.33 -5.01
C CYS A 30 -1.97 -32.07 -4.23
N ASP A 31 -2.04 -32.15 -2.89
CA ASP A 31 -2.55 -31.04 -2.06
C ASP A 31 -1.50 -29.93 -1.81
N GLN A 32 -0.20 -30.26 -1.90
CA GLN A 32 0.87 -29.29 -1.72
C GLN A 32 1.18 -28.44 -2.94
N ILE A 33 0.84 -28.92 -4.15
CA ILE A 33 1.08 -28.16 -5.40
C ILE A 33 0.01 -27.08 -5.55
N ASP A 34 -1.23 -27.37 -5.22
CA ASP A 34 -2.36 -26.44 -5.35
C ASP A 34 -2.27 -25.27 -4.34
N GLN A 35 -1.81 -25.54 -3.12
CA GLN A 35 -1.62 -24.51 -2.10
C GLN A 35 -0.44 -23.56 -2.42
N LYS A 36 0.59 -24.02 -3.13
CA LYS A 36 1.75 -23.20 -3.48
C LYS A 36 1.46 -22.32 -4.69
N GLU A 37 0.66 -22.79 -5.65
CA GLU A 37 0.22 -22.00 -6.81
C GLU A 37 -0.81 -20.95 -6.41
N THR A 38 -1.80 -21.29 -5.59
CA THR A 38 -2.80 -20.33 -5.08
C THR A 38 -2.17 -19.25 -4.21
N LYS A 39 -1.15 -19.58 -3.41
CA LYS A 39 -0.42 -18.61 -2.60
C LYS A 39 0.44 -17.68 -3.45
N LYS A 40 1.05 -18.16 -4.52
CA LYS A 40 1.85 -17.39 -5.48
C LYS A 40 0.97 -16.48 -6.35
N GLU A 41 -0.18 -16.96 -6.77
CA GLU A 41 -1.16 -16.18 -7.55
C GLU A 41 -1.84 -15.11 -6.69
N LYS A 42 -2.16 -15.43 -5.43
CA LYS A 42 -2.68 -14.46 -4.46
C LYS A 42 -1.64 -13.38 -4.15
N SER A 43 -0.39 -13.76 -3.93
CA SER A 43 0.73 -12.83 -3.73
C SER A 43 0.99 -11.97 -4.98
N TYR A 44 0.86 -12.52 -6.18
CA TYR A 44 1.02 -11.77 -7.42
C TYR A 44 -0.13 -10.78 -7.64
N LYS A 45 -1.38 -11.18 -7.42
CA LYS A 45 -2.55 -10.29 -7.48
C LYS A 45 -2.50 -9.20 -6.41
N GLU A 46 -2.10 -9.53 -5.19
CA GLU A 46 -1.92 -8.60 -4.09
C GLU A 46 -0.80 -7.57 -4.37
N ASN A 47 0.32 -8.00 -4.98
CA ASN A 47 1.39 -7.10 -5.43
C ASN A 47 0.96 -6.20 -6.60
N LEU A 48 0.19 -6.71 -7.57
CA LEU A 48 -0.35 -5.90 -8.66
C LEU A 48 -1.35 -4.86 -8.16
N ASP A 49 -2.22 -5.23 -7.23
CA ASP A 49 -3.24 -4.32 -6.65
C ASP A 49 -2.58 -3.25 -5.77
N THR A 50 -1.49 -3.61 -5.07
CA THR A 50 -0.70 -2.66 -4.27
C THR A 50 0.04 -1.66 -5.16
N GLN A 51 0.60 -2.07 -6.29
CA GLN A 51 1.27 -1.16 -7.24
C GLN A 51 0.28 -0.25 -7.97
N ASN A 52 -0.91 -0.76 -8.31
CA ASN A 52 -1.92 0.02 -9.02
C ASN A 52 -2.57 1.14 -8.17
N ASN A 53 -2.38 1.13 -6.85
CA ASN A 53 -2.99 2.09 -5.93
C ASN A 53 -2.00 3.08 -5.30
N LEU A 54 -0.74 3.09 -5.72
CA LEU A 54 0.23 4.08 -5.24
C LEU A 54 0.07 5.41 -5.97
N ILE A 55 0.23 6.50 -5.24
CA ILE A 55 0.37 7.84 -5.82
C ILE A 55 1.84 8.04 -6.13
N VAL A 56 2.16 8.10 -7.41
CA VAL A 56 3.55 8.11 -7.88
C VAL A 56 3.84 9.27 -8.81
N LEU A 57 5.07 9.76 -8.78
CA LEU A 57 5.58 10.76 -9.72
C LEU A 57 6.92 10.28 -10.28
N GLY A 58 7.02 10.17 -11.59
CA GLY A 58 8.22 9.70 -12.31
C GLY A 58 8.07 8.30 -12.87
N ASN A 59 9.16 7.82 -13.48
CA ASN A 59 9.22 6.54 -14.17
C ASN A 59 9.27 5.37 -13.19
N ASP A 60 8.45 4.35 -13.42
CA ASP A 60 8.42 3.12 -12.63
C ASP A 60 9.70 2.26 -12.77
N GLN A 61 10.47 2.45 -13.84
CA GLN A 61 11.76 1.81 -14.05
C GLN A 61 12.95 2.59 -13.43
N ALA A 62 12.70 3.74 -12.80
CA ALA A 62 13.75 4.52 -12.16
C ALA A 62 14.49 3.69 -11.08
N PRO A 63 15.84 3.69 -11.06
CA PRO A 63 16.62 2.85 -10.15
C PRO A 63 16.50 3.29 -8.68
N ILE A 64 16.11 4.53 -8.44
CA ILE A 64 15.95 5.07 -7.08
C ILE A 64 14.47 5.27 -6.78
N LYS A 65 13.99 4.58 -5.74
CA LYS A 65 12.63 4.70 -5.22
C LYS A 65 12.65 5.51 -3.93
N ILE A 66 11.94 6.63 -3.93
CA ILE A 66 11.84 7.53 -2.78
C ILE A 66 10.41 7.46 -2.25
N LYS A 67 10.22 6.72 -1.17
CA LYS A 67 8.94 6.62 -0.45
C LYS A 67 8.84 7.76 0.54
N ILE A 68 7.72 8.47 0.52
CA ILE A 68 7.41 9.61 1.37
C ILE A 68 6.19 9.26 2.21
N PHE A 69 6.39 8.95 3.47
CA PHE A 69 5.30 8.66 4.42
C PHE A 69 4.87 9.97 5.05
N SER A 70 3.63 10.39 4.82
CA SER A 70 3.17 11.71 5.20
C SER A 70 1.70 11.74 5.64
N SER A 71 1.36 12.73 6.47
CA SER A 71 0.00 13.05 6.84
C SER A 71 -0.43 14.36 6.19
N LEU A 72 -1.64 14.39 5.66
CA LEU A 72 -2.15 15.56 4.93
C LEU A 72 -2.48 16.75 5.84
N THR A 73 -2.56 16.54 7.16
CA THR A 73 -2.72 17.60 8.16
C THR A 73 -1.40 18.04 8.78
N CYS A 74 -0.29 17.33 8.52
CA CYS A 74 1.01 17.66 9.11
C CYS A 74 1.65 18.89 8.42
N PRO A 75 1.95 19.98 9.14
CA PRO A 75 2.57 21.17 8.54
C PRO A 75 3.96 20.90 7.94
N HIS A 76 4.75 20.06 8.58
CA HIS A 76 6.06 19.67 8.05
C HIS A 76 5.96 18.86 6.75
N CYS A 77 4.87 18.10 6.57
CA CYS A 77 4.59 17.40 5.31
C CYS A 77 4.22 18.37 4.20
N ALA A 78 3.41 19.40 4.50
CA ALA A 78 3.09 20.46 3.55
C ALA A 78 4.36 21.24 3.14
N ASP A 79 5.17 21.65 4.10
CA ASP A 79 6.46 22.31 3.83
C ASP A 79 7.39 21.45 2.97
N PHE A 80 7.47 20.15 3.25
CA PHE A 80 8.26 19.22 2.45
C PHE A 80 7.71 19.13 1.02
N HIS A 81 6.41 18.96 0.89
CA HIS A 81 5.76 18.84 -0.42
C HIS A 81 5.95 20.10 -1.27
N ILE A 82 5.75 21.28 -0.69
CA ILE A 82 5.83 22.55 -1.40
C ILE A 82 7.29 22.96 -1.69
N LYS A 83 8.23 22.71 -0.77
CA LYS A 83 9.60 23.25 -0.87
C LYS A 83 10.66 22.24 -1.35
N VAL A 84 10.43 20.92 -1.11
CA VAL A 84 11.42 19.88 -1.41
C VAL A 84 11.04 19.05 -2.65
N VAL A 85 9.78 18.63 -2.76
CA VAL A 85 9.31 17.82 -3.89
C VAL A 85 9.59 18.49 -5.26
N PRO A 86 9.37 19.80 -5.48
CA PRO A 86 9.69 20.43 -6.76
C PRO A 86 11.20 20.39 -7.13
N LYS A 87 12.07 20.44 -6.12
CA LYS A 87 13.53 20.31 -6.33
C LYS A 87 13.89 18.88 -6.73
N LEU A 88 13.34 17.89 -6.03
CA LEU A 88 13.52 16.48 -6.38
C LEU A 88 13.00 16.18 -7.77
N LYS A 89 11.85 16.75 -8.14
CA LYS A 89 11.25 16.60 -9.48
C LYS A 89 12.23 17.05 -10.55
N ARG A 90 12.73 18.27 -10.46
CA ARG A 90 13.67 18.82 -11.48
C ARG A 90 15.00 18.07 -11.56
N GLU A 91 15.58 17.70 -10.40
CA GLU A 91 16.95 17.14 -10.39
C GLU A 91 16.97 15.63 -10.69
N TYR A 92 15.93 14.89 -10.32
CA TYR A 92 16.00 13.42 -10.36
C TYR A 92 14.81 12.74 -11.06
N ILE A 93 13.60 13.32 -10.98
CA ILE A 93 12.42 12.65 -11.53
C ILE A 93 12.33 12.87 -13.04
N GLU A 94 12.49 14.11 -13.50
CA GLU A 94 12.46 14.47 -14.93
C GLU A 94 13.58 13.81 -15.72
N SER A 95 14.70 13.52 -15.08
CA SER A 95 15.82 12.78 -15.70
C SER A 95 15.67 11.25 -15.62
N GLY A 96 14.58 10.73 -15.05
CA GLY A 96 14.34 9.30 -14.89
C GLY A 96 15.24 8.60 -13.86
N LYS A 97 16.03 9.34 -13.08
CA LYS A 97 16.95 8.79 -12.06
C LYS A 97 16.23 8.29 -10.83
N ALA A 98 15.11 8.91 -10.47
CA ALA A 98 14.30 8.53 -9.30
C ALA A 98 12.81 8.58 -9.59
N GLN A 99 12.06 7.88 -8.73
CA GLN A 99 10.60 7.93 -8.64
C GLN A 99 10.20 8.32 -7.23
N LEU A 100 9.24 9.24 -7.08
CA LEU A 100 8.59 9.53 -5.81
C LEU A 100 7.35 8.65 -5.64
N ILE A 101 7.18 8.10 -4.46
CA ILE A 101 6.05 7.28 -4.06
C ILE A 101 5.47 7.91 -2.80
N PHE A 102 4.28 8.52 -2.92
CA PHE A 102 3.59 9.13 -1.79
C PHE A 102 2.75 8.07 -1.09
N ILE A 103 2.97 7.92 0.21
CA ILE A 103 2.31 6.90 1.04
C ILE A 103 1.64 7.61 2.22
N ASP A 104 0.35 7.37 2.36
CA ASP A 104 -0.43 7.95 3.44
C ASP A 104 -0.05 7.37 4.80
N PHE A 105 0.17 8.27 5.74
CA PHE A 105 0.36 7.95 7.14
C PHE A 105 -0.48 8.92 7.98
N PRO A 106 -1.83 8.81 7.91
CA PRO A 106 -2.72 9.77 8.56
C PRO A 106 -2.53 9.75 10.08
N LEU A 107 -2.40 10.94 10.67
CA LEU A 107 -2.22 11.13 12.10
C LEU A 107 -3.54 11.41 12.83
N ASP A 108 -4.57 11.82 12.08
CA ASP A 108 -5.89 12.18 12.58
C ASP A 108 -7.00 11.88 11.57
N GLN A 109 -8.26 12.10 11.97
CA GLN A 109 -9.43 11.83 11.13
C GLN A 109 -9.49 12.71 9.89
N ALA A 110 -9.05 13.97 9.97
CA ALA A 110 -9.07 14.90 8.84
C ALA A 110 -8.07 14.46 7.77
N ALA A 111 -6.84 14.09 8.18
CA ALA A 111 -5.86 13.49 7.27
C ALA A 111 -6.38 12.20 6.64
N PHE A 112 -7.04 11.34 7.42
CA PHE A 112 -7.59 10.09 6.92
C PHE A 112 -8.69 10.33 5.87
N ASN A 113 -9.59 11.28 6.10
CA ASN A 113 -10.63 11.65 5.15
C ASN A 113 -10.04 12.24 3.85
N ALA A 114 -9.03 13.09 3.96
CA ALA A 114 -8.31 13.63 2.80
C ALA A 114 -7.56 12.54 2.02
N SER A 115 -6.96 11.56 2.70
CA SER A 115 -6.33 10.39 2.07
C SER A 115 -7.36 9.54 1.34
N LYS A 116 -8.54 9.30 1.91
CA LYS A 116 -9.63 8.59 1.21
C LYS A 116 -10.01 9.28 -0.09
N LEU A 117 -10.15 10.59 -0.07
CA LEU A 117 -10.45 11.38 -1.26
C LEU A 117 -9.36 11.23 -2.34
N LEU A 118 -8.09 11.26 -1.96
CA LEU A 118 -6.97 11.05 -2.89
C LEU A 118 -7.04 9.70 -3.60
N HIS A 119 -7.25 8.63 -2.85
CA HIS A 119 -7.24 7.27 -3.40
C HIS A 119 -8.53 6.90 -4.14
N CYS A 120 -9.64 7.54 -3.82
CA CYS A 120 -10.93 7.38 -4.48
C CYS A 120 -11.02 8.21 -5.79
N SER A 121 -10.12 9.17 -5.98
CA SER A 121 -10.10 10.03 -7.16
C SER A 121 -9.34 9.40 -8.33
N ASP A 122 -9.68 9.83 -9.56
CA ASP A 122 -9.02 9.36 -10.78
C ASP A 122 -7.51 9.60 -10.73
N LYS A 123 -6.73 8.62 -11.18
CA LYS A 123 -5.25 8.65 -11.15
C LYS A 123 -4.66 9.88 -11.84
N ASN A 124 -5.29 10.35 -12.92
CA ASN A 124 -4.83 11.50 -13.68
C ASN A 124 -4.88 12.83 -12.93
N ILE A 125 -5.67 12.92 -11.85
CA ILE A 125 -5.78 14.12 -11.02
C ILE A 125 -5.12 13.97 -9.64
N GLN A 126 -4.72 12.76 -9.23
CA GLN A 126 -4.21 12.50 -7.87
C GLN A 126 -3.05 13.40 -7.48
N ILE A 127 -2.07 13.61 -8.35
CA ILE A 127 -0.94 14.52 -8.05
C ILE A 127 -1.41 15.97 -7.92
N LYS A 128 -2.27 16.45 -8.82
CA LYS A 128 -2.83 17.80 -8.73
C LYS A 128 -3.68 17.99 -7.46
N LEU A 129 -4.39 16.93 -7.07
CA LEU A 129 -5.20 16.92 -5.85
C LEU A 129 -4.30 16.96 -4.60
N LEU A 130 -3.25 16.16 -4.58
CA LEU A 130 -2.24 16.15 -3.52
C LEU A 130 -1.57 17.53 -3.37
N ASP A 131 -1.14 18.13 -4.49
CA ASP A 131 -0.59 19.48 -4.52
C ASP A 131 -1.57 20.49 -3.92
N ARG A 132 -2.84 20.46 -4.37
CA ARG A 132 -3.89 21.37 -3.88
C ARG A 132 -4.17 21.22 -2.39
N ILE A 133 -4.23 19.97 -1.89
CA ILE A 133 -4.48 19.69 -0.47
C ILE A 133 -3.35 20.28 0.39
N TYR A 134 -2.09 20.14 -0.01
CA TYR A 134 -0.97 20.71 0.73
C TYR A 134 -0.86 22.23 0.57
N GLU A 135 -1.01 22.76 -0.64
CA GLU A 135 -0.97 24.22 -0.87
C GLU A 135 -2.01 24.98 -0.05
N LYS A 136 -3.18 24.38 0.13
CA LYS A 136 -4.32 24.96 0.83
C LYS A 136 -4.52 24.39 2.23
N GLN A 137 -3.49 23.72 2.80
CA GLN A 137 -3.61 23.05 4.08
C GLN A 137 -4.21 23.94 5.16
N ASN A 138 -3.69 25.17 5.34
CA ASN A 138 -4.15 26.11 6.35
C ASN A 138 -5.58 26.63 6.14
N GLU A 139 -6.15 26.43 4.94
CA GLU A 139 -7.53 26.84 4.63
C GLU A 139 -8.54 25.75 4.97
N TRP A 140 -8.17 24.47 4.83
CA TRP A 140 -9.14 23.39 5.01
C TRP A 140 -9.05 22.68 6.36
N ILE A 141 -7.89 22.69 7.04
CA ILE A 141 -7.74 22.02 8.36
C ILE A 141 -8.40 22.77 9.52
N VAL A 142 -8.96 23.94 9.27
CA VAL A 142 -9.63 24.76 10.29
C VAL A 142 -11.10 24.37 10.41
N GLY A 143 -11.63 24.40 11.62
CA GLY A 143 -13.03 24.11 11.91
C GLY A 143 -13.22 23.64 13.34
N ALA A 144 -14.46 23.77 13.84
CA ALA A 144 -14.84 23.33 15.17
C ALA A 144 -14.99 21.81 15.28
N ASP A 145 -15.32 21.16 14.16
CA ASP A 145 -15.49 19.71 14.08
C ASP A 145 -15.09 19.15 12.71
N ILE A 146 -15.13 17.83 12.59
CA ILE A 146 -14.74 17.14 11.36
C ILE A 146 -15.65 17.46 10.17
N ASN A 147 -16.91 17.80 10.39
CA ASN A 147 -17.84 18.13 9.31
C ASN A 147 -17.48 19.48 8.69
N GLU A 148 -17.13 20.46 9.52
CA GLU A 148 -16.66 21.76 9.04
C GLU A 148 -15.35 21.62 8.27
N ILE A 149 -14.38 20.85 8.78
CA ILE A 149 -13.11 20.56 8.11
C ILE A 149 -13.37 19.86 6.74
N ASN A 150 -14.25 18.87 6.70
CA ASN A 150 -14.63 18.20 5.46
C ASN A 150 -15.28 19.17 4.47
N ASN A 151 -16.14 20.08 4.94
CA ASN A 151 -16.77 21.08 4.10
C ASN A 151 -15.74 22.07 3.53
N ASN A 152 -14.73 22.44 4.29
CA ASN A 152 -13.64 23.27 3.79
C ASN A 152 -12.79 22.52 2.75
N LEU A 153 -12.48 21.23 3.01
CA LEU A 153 -11.79 20.39 2.03
C LEU A 153 -12.61 20.27 0.73
N LYS A 154 -13.93 20.06 0.80
CA LYS A 154 -14.83 20.08 -0.38
C LYS A 154 -14.71 21.36 -1.21
N LYS A 155 -14.63 22.52 -0.54
CA LYS A 155 -14.50 23.82 -1.23
C LYS A 155 -13.20 23.90 -2.03
N ILE A 156 -12.06 23.51 -1.43
CA ILE A 156 -10.76 23.65 -2.11
C ILE A 156 -10.58 22.68 -3.28
N VAL A 157 -11.26 21.50 -3.27
CA VAL A 157 -11.12 20.49 -4.33
C VAL A 157 -12.16 20.63 -5.43
N LYS A 158 -13.20 21.43 -5.24
CA LYS A 158 -14.28 21.66 -6.23
C LYS A 158 -13.74 22.11 -7.59
N ASN A 159 -12.72 22.96 -7.59
CA ASN A 159 -12.11 23.49 -8.82
C ASN A 159 -11.29 22.44 -9.60
N LEU A 160 -11.09 21.26 -9.03
CA LEU A 160 -10.46 20.11 -9.69
C LEU A 160 -11.49 19.15 -10.30
N GLY A 161 -12.78 19.55 -10.35
CA GLY A 161 -13.87 18.74 -10.89
C GLY A 161 -14.45 17.72 -9.92
N ILE A 162 -14.04 17.74 -8.65
CA ILE A 162 -14.57 16.82 -7.62
C ILE A 162 -15.92 17.34 -7.13
N SER A 163 -16.99 16.62 -7.44
CA SER A 163 -18.33 16.94 -6.97
C SER A 163 -18.51 16.61 -5.49
N SER A 164 -19.45 17.30 -4.81
CA SER A 164 -19.78 16.99 -3.42
C SER A 164 -20.26 15.55 -3.24
N ASN A 165 -21.05 15.02 -4.18
CA ASN A 165 -21.50 13.63 -4.13
C ASN A 165 -20.34 12.63 -4.25
N HIS A 166 -19.36 12.90 -5.13
CA HIS A 166 -18.15 12.06 -5.24
C HIS A 166 -17.35 12.11 -3.92
N PHE A 167 -17.13 13.30 -3.38
CA PHE A 167 -16.45 13.49 -2.09
C PHE A 167 -17.12 12.65 -0.99
N ASP A 168 -18.45 12.75 -0.83
CA ASP A 168 -19.18 12.04 0.22
C ASP A 168 -19.11 10.51 0.05
N LYS A 169 -19.15 10.02 -1.18
CA LYS A 169 -18.94 8.60 -1.49
C LYS A 169 -17.54 8.12 -1.10
N CYS A 170 -16.51 8.93 -1.37
CA CYS A 170 -15.13 8.59 -0.98
C CYS A 170 -14.97 8.47 0.54
N LEU A 171 -15.66 9.29 1.33
CA LEU A 171 -15.56 9.23 2.79
C LEU A 171 -16.11 7.95 3.41
N ILE A 172 -17.05 7.29 2.75
CA ILE A 172 -17.68 6.05 3.23
C ILE A 172 -17.16 4.79 2.52
N ASP A 173 -16.14 4.92 1.67
CA ASP A 173 -15.54 3.78 0.96
C ASP A 173 -14.65 2.96 1.92
N GLU A 174 -15.19 1.82 2.37
CA GLU A 174 -14.51 0.92 3.30
C GLU A 174 -13.28 0.26 2.65
N THR A 175 -13.32 -0.03 1.34
CA THR A 175 -12.19 -0.64 0.64
C THR A 175 -10.98 0.30 0.63
N VAL A 176 -11.21 1.58 0.38
CA VAL A 176 -10.17 2.61 0.45
C VAL A 176 -9.71 2.81 1.90
N SER A 177 -10.65 2.81 2.85
CA SER A 177 -10.35 2.93 4.27
C SER A 177 -9.39 1.84 4.74
N ASP A 178 -9.71 0.59 4.47
CA ASP A 178 -8.90 -0.57 4.85
C ASP A 178 -7.50 -0.53 4.22
N LYS A 179 -7.40 -0.13 2.96
CA LYS A 179 -6.10 0.01 2.26
C LYS A 179 -5.20 1.02 2.95
N ILE A 180 -5.72 2.20 3.29
CA ILE A 180 -4.94 3.25 3.96
C ILE A 180 -4.50 2.80 5.35
N LEU A 181 -5.41 2.21 6.14
CA LEU A 181 -5.11 1.76 7.50
C LEU A 181 -4.11 0.61 7.52
N ASN A 182 -4.29 -0.39 6.68
CA ASN A 182 -3.36 -1.52 6.53
C ASN A 182 -1.99 -1.02 6.04
N GLY A 183 -1.96 -0.13 5.04
CA GLY A 183 -0.72 0.48 4.55
C GLY A 183 0.04 1.23 5.64
N ARG A 184 -0.67 1.98 6.51
CA ARG A 184 -0.07 2.65 7.68
C ARG A 184 0.51 1.65 8.69
N ILE A 185 -0.24 0.56 8.99
CA ILE A 185 0.21 -0.49 9.91
C ILE A 185 1.47 -1.18 9.38
N ASP A 186 1.49 -1.57 8.12
CA ASP A 186 2.61 -2.25 7.48
C ASP A 186 3.84 -1.35 7.35
N ALA A 187 3.63 -0.09 7.02
CA ALA A 187 4.68 0.93 7.01
C ALA A 187 5.32 1.08 8.39
N ASN A 188 4.50 1.14 9.45
CA ASN A 188 5.01 1.24 10.81
C ASN A 188 5.78 -0.01 11.24
N LYS A 189 5.26 -1.21 10.94
CA LYS A 189 5.96 -2.48 11.22
C LYS A 189 7.30 -2.55 10.51
N LYS A 190 7.34 -2.14 9.22
CA LYS A 190 8.53 -2.28 8.38
C LYS A 190 9.61 -1.24 8.66
N TYR A 191 9.22 0.02 8.90
CA TYR A 191 10.16 1.14 8.97
C TYR A 191 10.18 1.84 10.32
N SER A 192 9.37 1.42 11.30
CA SER A 192 9.26 2.04 12.63
C SER A 192 9.06 3.55 12.54
N ILE A 193 7.98 3.96 11.86
CA ILE A 193 7.67 5.36 11.59
C ILE A 193 7.13 6.02 12.86
N SER A 194 7.87 6.99 13.38
CA SER A 194 7.52 7.74 14.60
C SER A 194 7.12 9.20 14.34
N ALA A 195 7.38 9.70 13.13
CA ALA A 195 7.07 11.08 12.75
C ALA A 195 6.83 11.20 11.24
N THR A 196 6.15 12.26 10.82
CA THR A 196 5.95 12.61 9.40
C THR A 196 6.51 14.00 9.10
N PRO A 197 7.11 14.22 7.91
CA PRO A 197 7.36 13.21 6.88
C PRO A 197 8.52 12.27 7.24
N THR A 198 8.37 10.96 6.97
CA THR A 198 9.47 10.00 6.98
C THR A 198 9.82 9.63 5.54
N ILE A 199 11.12 9.64 5.21
CA ILE A 199 11.62 9.33 3.89
C ILE A 199 12.34 7.98 3.90
N VAL A 200 12.05 7.13 2.91
CA VAL A 200 12.73 5.85 2.70
C VAL A 200 13.25 5.83 1.27
N ILE A 201 14.54 5.58 1.09
CA ILE A 201 15.20 5.53 -0.21
C ILE A 201 15.75 4.12 -0.43
N ASN A 202 15.29 3.42 -1.47
CA ASN A 202 15.65 2.04 -1.76
C ASN A 202 15.62 1.18 -0.49
N GLU A 203 14.45 1.16 0.18
CA GLU A 203 14.13 0.39 1.41
C GLU A 203 14.92 0.80 2.67
N LYS A 204 15.76 1.84 2.62
CA LYS A 204 16.50 2.35 3.77
C LYS A 204 15.92 3.69 4.24
N LYS A 205 15.50 3.76 5.50
CA LYS A 205 15.03 5.01 6.11
C LYS A 205 16.13 6.05 6.12
N LEU A 206 15.79 7.29 5.73
CA LEU A 206 16.68 8.43 5.79
C LEU A 206 16.89 8.81 7.26
N GLU A 207 18.13 8.89 7.67
CA GLU A 207 18.49 9.41 8.99
C GLU A 207 18.56 10.94 8.97
N GLY A 208 18.10 11.55 10.06
CA GLY A 208 18.08 13.01 10.23
C GLY A 208 16.89 13.67 9.52
N SER A 209 17.02 14.97 9.26
CA SER A 209 15.93 15.79 8.74
C SER A 209 15.54 15.43 7.32
N ALA A 210 14.24 15.37 7.04
CA ALA A 210 13.66 15.21 5.71
C ALA A 210 13.79 16.51 4.90
N ASN A 211 15.00 16.84 4.46
CA ASN A 211 15.28 18.01 3.65
C ASN A 211 16.02 17.65 2.36
N PHE A 212 15.99 18.57 1.40
CA PHE A 212 16.59 18.35 0.09
C PHE A 212 18.08 17.98 0.16
N LYS A 213 18.86 18.65 1.01
CA LYS A 213 20.31 18.41 1.15
C LYS A 213 20.62 16.95 1.57
N ASN A 214 19.90 16.46 2.57
CA ASN A 214 20.09 15.10 3.08
C ASN A 214 19.65 14.04 2.07
N ILE A 215 18.52 14.27 1.39
CA ILE A 215 18.01 13.38 0.33
C ILE A 215 19.00 13.36 -0.85
N LYS A 216 19.42 14.52 -1.33
CA LYS A 216 20.43 14.67 -2.40
C LYS A 216 21.69 13.89 -2.07
N LYS A 217 22.28 14.11 -0.89
CA LYS A 217 23.47 13.40 -0.43
C LYS A 217 23.28 11.87 -0.43
N LYS A 218 22.06 11.39 -0.11
CA LYS A 218 21.76 9.96 -0.13
C LYS A 218 21.63 9.42 -1.54
N ILE A 219 20.97 10.15 -2.43
CA ILE A 219 20.80 9.79 -3.84
C ILE A 219 22.17 9.72 -4.54
N GLU A 220 23.01 10.75 -4.37
CA GLU A 220 24.34 10.84 -5.01
C GLU A 220 25.32 9.73 -4.62
N ARG A 221 25.02 8.97 -3.57
CA ARG A 221 25.78 7.78 -3.18
C ARG A 221 25.24 6.50 -3.83
N LEU A 222 24.12 6.57 -4.52
CA LEU A 222 23.44 5.42 -5.13
C LEU A 222 23.52 5.43 -6.67
N ILE A 223 23.91 6.57 -7.24
CA ILE A 223 24.17 6.77 -8.68
C ILE A 223 25.73 6.94 -8.90
#